data_df0d22fb63a4e03e756735bb5229349b
#
_entry.id   df0d22fb63a4e03e756735bb5229349b
#
_cell.length_a   1.000
_cell.length_b   1.000
_cell.length_c   1.000
_cell.angle_alpha   90.00
_cell.angle_beta   90.00
_cell.angle_gamma   90.00
#
_symmetry.space_group_name_H-M   'P 1'
#
loop_
_entity.id
_entity.type
_entity.pdbx_description
1 polymer ?
#
loop_
_entity_poly.entity_id
_entity_poly.type
_entity_poly.pdbx_seq_one_letter_code
_entity_poly.pdbx_strand_id
1 'polypeptide(L)'
;MKHLLKINSLVSMLGLCVAVSSAQAVEAKSSTLLYISPNEYNYSVHLLSPYYDYWFAQGPVVEPIAYQALQSKNGDLALCKANETADRIIRITPHIFYNPQMQVYHSKLEATVYSGGGNVLGNYVGEARQQGYTSFDTGTRKSINKAYKLAMQDLMTKIDINPASAPAEAGNKLPCGLIGAENKPIINFY
;
A
#
# COMPACT_ATOMS: atom_id res chain seq x y z
N MET A 1 73.33 38.64 38.17
CA MET A 1 73.26 37.20 38.29
C MET A 1 72.01 36.74 37.57
N LYS A 2 72.22 35.92 36.60
CA LYS A 2 71.21 35.50 35.60
C LYS A 2 70.44 34.29 36.11
N HIS A 3 69.09 34.31 36.06
CA HIS A 3 68.31 33.10 36.10
C HIS A 3 67.33 33.08 34.94
N LEU A 4 67.62 32.21 34.01
CA LEU A 4 66.77 31.83 32.89
C LEU A 4 65.69 30.88 33.37
N LEU A 5 64.39 31.29 33.24
CA LEU A 5 63.28 30.38 33.37
C LEU A 5 62.92 29.83 31.98
N LYS A 6 63.05 28.51 31.87
CA LYS A 6 62.54 27.74 30.72
C LYS A 6 61.05 27.47 30.95
N ILE A 7 60.23 28.00 30.07
CA ILE A 7 58.82 27.69 30.00
C ILE A 7 58.67 26.55 29.00
N ASN A 8 58.37 25.34 29.51
CA ASN A 8 57.95 24.21 28.67
C ASN A 8 56.46 24.35 28.38
N SER A 9 56.15 24.64 27.09
CA SER A 9 54.79 24.61 26.59
C SER A 9 54.38 23.17 26.29
N LEU A 10 53.52 22.63 27.12
CA LEU A 10 52.90 21.32 26.90
C LEU A 10 51.58 21.56 26.17
N VAL A 11 51.63 21.39 24.82
CA VAL A 11 50.42 21.42 23.99
C VAL A 11 49.70 20.09 24.17
N SER A 12 48.64 20.08 24.98
CA SER A 12 47.71 18.94 25.14
C SER A 12 46.69 18.96 23.99
N MET A 13 46.90 18.10 23.00
CA MET A 13 46.00 17.90 21.88
C MET A 13 44.86 16.98 22.31
N LEU A 14 43.74 17.58 22.80
CA LEU A 14 42.50 16.83 23.08
C LEU A 14 41.84 16.43 21.74
N GLY A 15 42.03 15.16 21.36
CA GLY A 15 41.35 14.56 20.24
C GLY A 15 39.88 14.27 20.63
N LEU A 16 38.96 15.07 20.13
CA LEU A 16 37.53 14.88 20.25
C LEU A 16 37.10 13.78 19.27
N CYS A 17 37.06 12.51 19.73
CA CYS A 17 36.42 11.41 18.97
C CYS A 17 34.89 11.59 18.99
N VAL A 18 34.33 12.22 17.95
CA VAL A 18 32.90 12.22 17.71
C VAL A 18 32.53 10.80 17.20
N ALA A 19 32.04 9.96 18.10
CA ALA A 19 31.40 8.71 17.73
C ALA A 19 30.06 9.04 17.04
N VAL A 20 30.05 9.01 15.70
CA VAL A 20 28.84 9.06 14.92
C VAL A 20 28.15 7.70 15.10
N SER A 21 27.27 7.63 16.07
CA SER A 21 26.34 6.51 16.20
C SER A 21 25.35 6.60 15.04
N SER A 22 25.62 5.86 13.95
CA SER A 22 24.64 5.60 12.92
C SER A 22 23.52 4.74 13.59
N ALA A 23 22.46 5.42 14.02
CA ALA A 23 21.22 4.77 14.36
C ALA A 23 20.69 4.13 13.09
N GLN A 24 21.05 2.86 12.85
CA GLN A 24 20.33 2.03 11.90
C GLN A 24 18.94 1.88 12.46
N ALA A 25 17.98 2.57 11.83
CA ALA A 25 16.58 2.30 12.04
C ALA A 25 16.39 0.82 11.68
N VAL A 26 16.17 0.00 12.71
CA VAL A 26 15.69 -1.37 12.54
C VAL A 26 14.28 -1.21 12.01
N GLU A 27 14.12 -1.19 10.69
CA GLU A 27 12.81 -1.31 10.07
C GLU A 27 12.21 -2.62 10.57
N ALA A 28 11.13 -2.51 11.34
CA ALA A 28 10.36 -3.67 11.75
C ALA A 28 9.90 -4.36 10.47
N LYS A 29 10.53 -5.48 10.15
CA LYS A 29 10.28 -6.25 8.93
C LYS A 29 8.89 -6.86 9.05
N SER A 30 7.90 -6.18 8.49
CA SER A 30 6.54 -6.70 8.41
C SER A 30 6.53 -7.99 7.59
N SER A 31 5.80 -8.99 8.06
CA SER A 31 5.66 -10.27 7.35
C SER A 31 4.75 -10.14 6.12
N THR A 32 3.90 -9.13 6.09
CA THR A 32 2.93 -8.89 5.01
C THR A 32 2.94 -7.42 4.58
N LEU A 33 2.95 -7.19 3.27
CA LEU A 33 2.84 -5.86 2.68
C LEU A 33 1.54 -5.71 1.89
N LEU A 34 0.88 -4.56 2.06
CA LEU A 34 -0.20 -4.11 1.19
C LEU A 34 0.38 -3.28 0.05
N TYR A 35 0.01 -3.61 -1.18
CA TYR A 35 0.47 -2.93 -2.38
C TYR A 35 -0.70 -2.54 -3.29
N ILE A 36 -0.74 -1.29 -3.70
CA ILE A 36 -1.55 -0.80 -4.81
C ILE A 36 -0.57 -0.24 -5.84
N SER A 37 -0.62 -0.72 -7.09
CA SER A 37 0.33 -0.26 -8.10
C SER A 37 0.20 1.25 -8.34
N PRO A 38 1.29 1.98 -8.63
CA PRO A 38 1.23 3.43 -8.87
C PRO A 38 0.23 3.82 -9.96
N ASN A 39 0.06 2.98 -10.98
CA ASN A 39 -0.91 3.20 -12.04
C ASN A 39 -2.35 3.14 -11.52
N GLU A 40 -2.66 2.15 -10.70
CA GLU A 40 -3.99 2.01 -10.08
C GLU A 40 -4.22 3.07 -8.99
N TYR A 41 -3.17 3.40 -8.23
CA TYR A 41 -3.24 4.42 -7.18
C TYR A 41 -3.61 5.79 -7.71
N ASN A 42 -2.97 6.19 -8.83
CA ASN A 42 -3.18 7.47 -9.47
C ASN A 42 -4.28 7.45 -10.54
N TYR A 43 -4.87 6.28 -10.80
CA TYR A 43 -5.92 6.16 -11.80
C TYR A 43 -7.13 7.00 -11.41
N SER A 44 -7.45 7.95 -12.29
CA SER A 44 -8.57 8.86 -12.08
C SER A 44 -9.83 8.28 -12.70
N VAL A 45 -10.83 8.05 -11.87
CA VAL A 45 -12.14 7.56 -12.30
C VAL A 45 -13.08 8.73 -12.53
N HIS A 46 -13.77 8.69 -13.66
CA HIS A 46 -14.85 9.58 -13.99
C HIS A 46 -16.20 8.92 -13.69
N LEU A 47 -16.96 9.50 -12.77
CA LEU A 47 -18.32 9.05 -12.52
C LEU A 47 -19.28 9.82 -13.43
N LEU A 48 -19.84 9.12 -14.41
CA LEU A 48 -20.80 9.71 -15.33
C LEU A 48 -22.11 10.00 -14.60
N SER A 49 -22.42 11.28 -14.45
CA SER A 49 -23.72 11.76 -13.95
C SER A 49 -24.25 12.85 -14.88
N PRO A 50 -25.55 12.86 -15.20
CA PRO A 50 -26.12 13.87 -16.12
C PRO A 50 -25.99 15.32 -15.60
N TYR A 51 -25.81 15.50 -14.30
CA TYR A 51 -25.87 16.81 -13.65
C TYR A 51 -24.58 17.21 -12.94
N TYR A 52 -23.63 16.26 -12.77
CA TYR A 52 -22.42 16.51 -11.98
C TYR A 52 -21.26 15.67 -12.49
N ASP A 53 -20.22 16.34 -12.88
CA ASP A 53 -18.97 15.73 -13.33
C ASP A 53 -18.04 15.52 -12.14
N TYR A 54 -17.75 14.26 -11.80
CA TYR A 54 -16.97 13.92 -10.62
C TYR A 54 -15.79 13.02 -10.98
N TRP A 55 -14.60 13.53 -10.70
CA TRP A 55 -13.34 12.80 -10.89
C TRP A 55 -12.64 12.57 -9.55
N PHE A 56 -12.08 11.40 -9.36
CA PHE A 56 -11.26 11.10 -8.19
C PHE A 56 -10.23 10.01 -8.46
N ALA A 57 -9.08 10.06 -7.75
CA ALA A 57 -8.10 9.00 -7.74
C ALA A 57 -8.54 7.87 -6.81
N GLN A 58 -8.48 6.62 -7.26
CA GLN A 58 -8.97 5.47 -6.50
C GLN A 58 -8.06 5.12 -5.31
N GLY A 59 -6.74 5.16 -5.51
CA GLY A 59 -5.76 4.75 -4.50
C GLY A 59 -5.94 5.44 -3.14
N PRO A 60 -5.97 6.78 -3.08
CA PRO A 60 -6.16 7.51 -1.81
C PRO A 60 -7.44 7.17 -1.05
N VAL A 61 -8.46 6.65 -1.75
CA VAL A 61 -9.72 6.23 -1.13
C VAL A 61 -9.62 4.78 -0.63
N VAL A 62 -9.02 3.90 -1.43
CA VAL A 62 -9.02 2.45 -1.16
C VAL A 62 -7.91 2.05 -0.18
N GLU A 63 -6.74 2.67 -0.26
CA GLU A 63 -5.59 2.31 0.58
C GLU A 63 -5.92 2.30 2.08
N PRO A 64 -6.48 3.38 2.68
CA PRO A 64 -6.79 3.37 4.10
C PRO A 64 -7.88 2.35 4.46
N ILE A 65 -8.83 2.09 3.57
CA ILE A 65 -9.89 1.09 3.78
C ILE A 65 -9.30 -0.32 3.79
N ALA A 66 -8.46 -0.63 2.81
CA ALA A 66 -7.80 -1.92 2.68
C ALA A 66 -6.82 -2.15 3.83
N TYR A 67 -6.00 -1.15 4.16
CA TYR A 67 -5.04 -1.23 5.26
C TYR A 67 -5.73 -1.53 6.59
N GLN A 68 -6.77 -0.76 6.94
CA GLN A 68 -7.51 -0.95 8.19
C GLN A 68 -8.17 -2.34 8.27
N ALA A 69 -8.79 -2.80 7.18
CA ALA A 69 -9.46 -4.09 7.15
C ALA A 69 -8.48 -5.27 7.25
N LEU A 70 -7.38 -5.21 6.47
CA LEU A 70 -6.37 -6.26 6.47
C LEU A 70 -5.57 -6.30 7.78
N GLN A 71 -5.24 -5.14 8.35
CA GLN A 71 -4.53 -5.04 9.62
C GLN A 71 -5.34 -5.65 10.78
N SER A 72 -6.66 -5.50 10.77
CA SER A 72 -7.53 -6.12 11.79
C SER A 72 -7.49 -7.65 11.77
N LYS A 73 -7.23 -8.25 10.62
CA LYS A 73 -7.12 -9.72 10.43
C LYS A 73 -5.68 -10.22 10.56
N ASN A 74 -4.71 -9.39 10.19
CA ASN A 74 -3.30 -9.74 10.12
C ASN A 74 -2.48 -8.62 10.79
N GLY A 75 -2.26 -8.74 12.10
CA GLY A 75 -1.69 -7.66 12.94
C GLY A 75 -0.31 -7.14 12.49
N ASP A 76 0.40 -7.89 11.63
CA ASP A 76 1.71 -7.53 11.08
C ASP A 76 1.59 -7.16 9.60
N LEU A 77 0.98 -6.01 9.31
CA LEU A 77 0.80 -5.45 7.98
C LEU A 77 1.48 -4.08 7.87
N ALA A 78 2.23 -3.85 6.79
CA ALA A 78 2.75 -2.54 6.41
C ALA A 78 2.37 -2.18 4.97
N LEU A 79 2.54 -0.91 4.62
CA LEU A 79 2.37 -0.44 3.23
C LEU A 79 3.67 -0.67 2.45
N CYS A 80 3.56 -1.14 1.22
CA CYS A 80 4.68 -1.26 0.31
C CYS A 80 5.17 0.11 -0.16
N LYS A 81 6.45 0.43 0.09
CA LYS A 81 7.14 1.64 -0.37
C LYS A 81 8.19 1.30 -1.44
N ALA A 82 7.79 0.63 -2.50
CA ALA A 82 8.58 0.27 -3.67
C ALA A 82 9.68 -0.79 -3.49
N ASN A 83 10.61 -0.63 -2.55
CA ASN A 83 11.79 -1.52 -2.41
C ASN A 83 11.73 -2.46 -1.20
N GLU A 84 10.63 -2.44 -0.47
CA GLU A 84 10.45 -3.30 0.70
C GLU A 84 10.16 -4.74 0.28
N THR A 85 10.64 -5.68 1.08
CA THR A 85 10.43 -7.12 0.88
C THR A 85 9.69 -7.70 2.07
N ALA A 86 8.79 -8.65 1.82
CA ALA A 86 8.06 -9.35 2.86
C ALA A 86 7.92 -10.84 2.52
N ASP A 87 7.37 -11.61 3.45
CA ASP A 87 7.04 -13.02 3.19
C ASP A 87 5.80 -13.13 2.31
N ARG A 88 4.93 -12.11 2.36
CA ARG A 88 3.69 -12.05 1.62
C ARG A 88 3.39 -10.64 1.15
N ILE A 89 2.82 -10.53 -0.02
CA ILE A 89 2.38 -9.25 -0.59
C ILE A 89 0.94 -9.40 -1.05
N ILE A 90 0.07 -8.49 -0.60
CA ILE A 90 -1.33 -8.42 -0.99
C ILE A 90 -1.47 -7.23 -1.93
N ARG A 91 -1.65 -7.51 -3.22
CA ARG A 91 -1.91 -6.47 -4.21
C ARG A 91 -3.41 -6.26 -4.32
N ILE A 92 -3.85 -5.00 -4.18
CA ILE A 92 -5.25 -4.59 -4.38
C ILE A 92 -5.36 -3.82 -5.68
N THR A 93 -6.33 -4.23 -6.52
CA THR A 93 -6.73 -3.52 -7.73
C THR A 93 -8.17 -3.05 -7.57
N PRO A 94 -8.40 -1.75 -7.44
CA PRO A 94 -9.74 -1.20 -7.23
C PRO A 94 -10.44 -0.90 -8.57
N HIS A 95 -11.76 -1.11 -8.59
CA HIS A 95 -12.64 -0.71 -9.67
C HIS A 95 -13.94 -0.14 -9.10
N ILE A 96 -14.46 0.89 -9.73
CA ILE A 96 -15.77 1.42 -9.40
C ILE A 96 -16.46 1.93 -10.67
N PHE A 97 -17.76 1.72 -10.71
CA PHE A 97 -18.64 2.20 -11.76
C PHE A 97 -19.92 2.76 -11.12
N TYR A 98 -20.40 3.86 -11.64
CA TYR A 98 -21.69 4.46 -11.23
C TYR A 98 -22.73 4.33 -12.34
N ASN A 99 -23.87 3.77 -11.99
CA ASN A 99 -25.04 3.77 -12.87
C ASN A 99 -25.98 4.92 -12.50
N PRO A 100 -26.05 6.00 -13.30
CA PRO A 100 -26.84 7.17 -12.97
C PRO A 100 -28.34 6.93 -13.04
N GLN A 101 -28.81 6.00 -13.88
CA GLN A 101 -30.23 5.67 -14.00
C GLN A 101 -30.75 4.96 -12.75
N MET A 102 -29.96 4.01 -12.25
CA MET A 102 -30.30 3.25 -11.05
C MET A 102 -29.82 3.94 -9.76
N GLN A 103 -28.99 4.98 -9.86
CA GLN A 103 -28.33 5.65 -8.74
C GLN A 103 -27.54 4.68 -7.87
N VAL A 104 -26.77 3.77 -8.49
CA VAL A 104 -26.03 2.71 -7.82
C VAL A 104 -24.54 2.79 -8.16
N TYR A 105 -23.72 2.80 -7.14
CA TYR A 105 -22.27 2.56 -7.23
C TYR A 105 -22.03 1.05 -7.19
N HIS A 106 -21.33 0.54 -8.19
CA HIS A 106 -20.82 -0.82 -8.25
C HIS A 106 -19.32 -0.75 -7.97
N SER A 107 -18.90 -1.32 -6.86
CA SER A 107 -17.48 -1.38 -6.49
C SER A 107 -16.99 -2.82 -6.52
N LYS A 108 -15.74 -2.99 -6.97
CA LYS A 108 -15.04 -4.27 -7.03
C LYS A 108 -13.61 -4.05 -6.54
N LEU A 109 -13.14 -4.92 -5.67
CA LEU A 109 -11.76 -5.00 -5.21
C LEU A 109 -11.21 -6.38 -5.56
N GLU A 110 -10.18 -6.41 -6.38
CA GLU A 110 -9.43 -7.63 -6.66
C GLU A 110 -8.20 -7.69 -5.79
N ALA A 111 -8.04 -8.75 -5.00
CA ALA A 111 -6.87 -9.00 -4.20
C ALA A 111 -6.09 -10.18 -4.75
N THR A 112 -4.86 -9.96 -5.18
CA THR A 112 -3.92 -11.02 -5.51
C THR A 112 -2.91 -11.14 -4.38
N VAL A 113 -2.82 -12.32 -3.78
CA VAL A 113 -1.86 -12.63 -2.73
C VAL A 113 -0.66 -13.31 -3.38
N TYR A 114 0.53 -12.76 -3.12
CA TYR A 114 1.81 -13.30 -3.60
C TYR A 114 2.66 -13.77 -2.43
N SER A 115 3.51 -14.78 -2.67
CA SER A 115 4.65 -15.08 -1.82
C SER A 115 5.72 -14.00 -1.96
N GLY A 116 6.68 -13.94 -1.02
CA GLY A 116 7.82 -13.05 -1.12
C GLY A 116 8.68 -13.28 -2.38
N GLY A 117 8.64 -14.47 -2.96
CA GLY A 117 9.30 -14.83 -4.23
C GLY A 117 8.51 -14.44 -5.48
N GLY A 118 7.30 -13.85 -5.34
CA GLY A 118 6.47 -13.39 -6.45
C GLY A 118 5.48 -14.43 -7.00
N ASN A 119 5.40 -15.63 -6.41
CA ASN A 119 4.42 -16.63 -6.84
C ASN A 119 3.02 -16.28 -6.35
N VAL A 120 2.01 -16.44 -7.21
CA VAL A 120 0.61 -16.20 -6.85
C VAL A 120 0.12 -17.31 -5.91
N LEU A 121 -0.31 -16.94 -4.72
CA LEU A 121 -0.90 -17.85 -3.73
C LEU A 121 -2.42 -17.91 -3.83
N GLY A 122 -3.07 -16.82 -4.29
CA GLY A 122 -4.50 -16.78 -4.48
C GLY A 122 -4.99 -15.48 -5.08
N ASN A 123 -6.17 -15.55 -5.70
CA ASN A 123 -6.89 -14.41 -6.24
C ASN A 123 -8.27 -14.36 -5.63
N TYR A 124 -8.66 -13.21 -5.12
CA TYR A 124 -9.93 -13.01 -4.41
C TYR A 124 -10.62 -11.78 -4.95
N VAL A 125 -11.93 -11.80 -4.98
CA VAL A 125 -12.73 -10.69 -5.49
C VAL A 125 -13.82 -10.35 -4.48
N GLY A 126 -13.82 -9.11 -4.04
CA GLY A 126 -14.90 -8.53 -3.24
C GLY A 126 -15.72 -7.56 -4.07
N GLU A 127 -17.04 -7.68 -4.02
CA GLU A 127 -17.96 -6.86 -4.78
C GLU A 127 -19.05 -6.28 -3.89
N ALA A 128 -19.50 -5.08 -4.22
CA ALA A 128 -20.63 -4.47 -3.53
C ALA A 128 -21.41 -3.52 -4.43
N ARG A 129 -22.67 -3.33 -4.07
CA ARG A 129 -23.55 -2.33 -4.65
C ARG A 129 -23.99 -1.38 -3.56
N GLN A 130 -23.81 -0.08 -3.79
CA GLN A 130 -24.22 0.97 -2.87
C GLN A 130 -25.16 1.93 -3.57
N GLN A 131 -26.39 2.00 -3.12
CA GLN A 131 -27.32 2.99 -3.62
C GLN A 131 -26.93 4.38 -3.09
N GLY A 132 -26.92 5.37 -3.95
CA GLY A 132 -26.59 6.73 -3.60
C GLY A 132 -26.66 7.64 -4.82
N TYR A 133 -27.04 8.89 -4.56
CA TYR A 133 -27.12 9.91 -5.58
C TYR A 133 -25.80 10.70 -5.68
N THR A 134 -25.35 10.96 -6.92
CA THR A 134 -24.18 11.80 -7.18
C THR A 134 -24.67 13.24 -7.38
N SER A 135 -24.67 14.05 -6.33
CA SER A 135 -25.17 15.41 -6.38
C SER A 135 -24.17 16.48 -5.96
N PHE A 136 -23.40 16.24 -4.89
CA PHE A 136 -22.40 17.13 -4.34
C PHE A 136 -21.15 16.35 -3.94
N ASP A 137 -20.00 17.02 -3.93
CA ASP A 137 -18.71 16.42 -3.61
C ASP A 137 -18.72 15.56 -2.34
N THR A 138 -19.25 16.11 -1.25
CA THR A 138 -19.29 15.42 0.06
C THR A 138 -20.17 14.16 0.04
N GLY A 139 -21.35 14.25 -0.60
CA GLY A 139 -22.29 13.12 -0.70
C GLY A 139 -21.74 12.00 -1.59
N THR A 140 -21.20 12.37 -2.73
CA THR A 140 -20.55 11.46 -3.68
C THR A 140 -19.37 10.74 -3.04
N ARG A 141 -18.48 11.48 -2.38
CA ARG A 141 -17.33 10.90 -1.66
C ARG A 141 -17.74 9.92 -0.57
N LYS A 142 -18.80 10.27 0.20
CA LYS A 142 -19.35 9.37 1.22
C LYS A 142 -19.90 8.07 0.62
N SER A 143 -20.59 8.14 -0.52
CA SER A 143 -21.12 6.98 -1.23
C SER A 143 -20.03 6.10 -1.80
N ILE A 144 -18.99 6.68 -2.40
CA ILE A 144 -17.80 5.96 -2.89
C ILE A 144 -17.09 5.23 -1.75
N ASN A 145 -16.80 5.93 -0.64
CA ASN A 145 -16.18 5.32 0.53
C ASN A 145 -17.01 4.15 1.08
N LYS A 146 -18.33 4.31 1.13
CA LYS A 146 -19.22 3.25 1.60
C LYS A 146 -19.24 2.06 0.64
N ALA A 147 -19.25 2.30 -0.67
CA ALA A 147 -19.17 1.25 -1.69
C ALA A 147 -17.90 0.42 -1.54
N TYR A 148 -16.73 1.07 -1.45
CA TYR A 148 -15.45 0.36 -1.27
C TYR A 148 -15.36 -0.36 0.09
N LYS A 149 -15.90 0.23 1.18
CA LYS A 149 -15.95 -0.48 2.47
C LYS A 149 -16.77 -1.76 2.40
N LEU A 150 -17.91 -1.73 1.73
CA LEU A 150 -18.74 -2.93 1.54
C LEU A 150 -18.03 -3.99 0.67
N ALA A 151 -17.40 -3.56 -0.43
CA ALA A 151 -16.61 -4.47 -1.26
C ALA A 151 -15.42 -5.07 -0.48
N MET A 152 -14.77 -4.27 0.38
CA MET A 152 -13.71 -4.77 1.24
C MET A 152 -14.22 -5.75 2.29
N GLN A 153 -15.38 -5.51 2.88
CA GLN A 153 -16.02 -6.46 3.78
C GLN A 153 -16.31 -7.81 3.10
N ASP A 154 -16.85 -7.78 1.89
CA ASP A 154 -17.08 -8.99 1.10
C ASP A 154 -15.75 -9.70 0.76
N LEU A 155 -14.71 -8.94 0.36
CA LEU A 155 -13.37 -9.47 0.12
C LEU A 155 -12.82 -10.18 1.37
N MET A 156 -12.97 -9.57 2.54
CA MET A 156 -12.46 -10.11 3.81
C MET A 156 -13.12 -11.45 4.23
N THR A 157 -14.31 -11.75 3.73
CA THR A 157 -14.94 -13.07 3.94
C THR A 157 -14.32 -14.16 3.07
N LYS A 158 -13.70 -13.81 1.97
CA LYS A 158 -13.18 -14.72 0.95
C LYS A 158 -11.66 -14.90 1.03
N ILE A 159 -10.96 -13.83 1.41
CA ILE A 159 -9.48 -13.84 1.41
C ILE A 159 -8.93 -14.74 2.49
N ASP A 160 -8.11 -15.71 2.08
CA ASP A 160 -7.31 -16.52 3.00
C ASP A 160 -5.90 -15.91 3.14
N ILE A 161 -5.61 -15.43 4.35
CA ILE A 161 -4.32 -14.83 4.69
C ILE A 161 -3.59 -15.73 5.71
N ASN A 162 -3.93 -17.02 5.78
CA ASN A 162 -3.32 -17.89 6.75
C ASN A 162 -1.80 -18.04 6.50
N PRO A 163 -0.94 -17.70 7.48
CA PRO A 163 0.52 -17.82 7.31
C PRO A 163 0.98 -19.26 7.05
N ALA A 164 0.19 -20.26 7.44
CA ALA A 164 0.53 -21.66 7.25
C ALA A 164 0.44 -22.14 5.78
N SER A 165 -0.25 -21.41 4.91
CA SER A 165 -0.39 -21.77 3.49
C SER A 165 0.71 -21.24 2.58
N ALA A 166 1.61 -20.38 3.09
CA ALA A 166 2.76 -19.94 2.31
C ALA A 166 3.91 -20.94 2.52
N PRO A 167 4.38 -21.64 1.46
CA PRO A 167 5.61 -22.40 1.57
C PRO A 167 6.73 -21.44 1.99
N ALA A 168 7.52 -21.85 2.99
CA ALA A 168 8.71 -21.10 3.37
C ALA A 168 9.72 -21.21 2.21
N GLU A 169 9.56 -20.32 1.22
CA GLU A 169 10.52 -20.23 0.12
C GLU A 169 11.81 -19.63 0.66
N ALA A 170 12.85 -20.47 0.75
CA ALA A 170 14.22 -20.07 1.08
C ALA A 170 14.90 -19.29 -0.07
N GLY A 171 14.10 -18.67 -0.95
CA GLY A 171 14.55 -17.91 -2.12
C GLY A 171 14.71 -16.41 -1.87
N ASN A 172 15.29 -15.71 -2.82
CA ASN A 172 15.40 -14.25 -2.82
C ASN A 172 14.01 -13.63 -2.81
N LYS A 173 13.71 -12.84 -1.80
CA LYS A 173 12.48 -12.04 -1.74
C LYS A 173 12.58 -10.89 -2.74
N LEU A 174 11.55 -10.73 -3.54
CA LEU A 174 11.45 -9.64 -4.50
C LEU A 174 10.94 -8.37 -3.82
N PRO A 175 11.41 -7.19 -4.27
CA PRO A 175 10.81 -5.93 -3.88
C PRO A 175 9.34 -5.88 -4.25
N CYS A 176 8.48 -5.38 -3.35
CA CYS A 176 7.04 -5.38 -3.55
C CYS A 176 6.60 -4.61 -4.81
N GLY A 177 7.34 -3.57 -5.21
CA GLY A 177 7.07 -2.82 -6.44
C GLY A 177 7.31 -3.58 -7.73
N LEU A 178 8.09 -4.68 -7.69
CA LEU A 178 8.34 -5.54 -8.86
C LEU A 178 7.32 -6.69 -8.97
N ILE A 179 6.62 -7.01 -7.88
CA ILE A 179 5.66 -8.10 -7.86
C ILE A 179 4.40 -7.71 -8.61
N GLY A 180 4.03 -8.51 -9.60
CA GLY A 180 2.87 -8.25 -10.47
C GLY A 180 3.10 -7.19 -11.54
N ALA A 181 4.34 -6.72 -11.75
CA ALA A 181 4.70 -5.92 -12.91
C ALA A 181 4.71 -6.73 -14.21
N GLU A 182 4.82 -8.06 -14.12
CA GLU A 182 4.81 -8.95 -15.26
C GLU A 182 3.38 -9.24 -15.73
N ASN A 183 3.17 -9.00 -17.04
CA ASN A 183 2.10 -9.55 -17.88
C ASN A 183 0.68 -8.99 -17.73
N LYS A 184 0.48 -7.65 -17.70
CA LYS A 184 -0.70 -7.18 -18.43
C LYS A 184 -0.29 -7.02 -19.90
N PRO A 185 -0.88 -7.79 -20.85
CA PRO A 185 -0.72 -7.49 -22.26
C PRO A 185 -1.21 -6.05 -22.47
N ILE A 186 -0.39 -5.22 -23.09
CA ILE A 186 -0.80 -3.87 -23.52
C ILE A 186 -1.91 -4.11 -24.54
N ILE A 187 -3.15 -4.08 -24.11
CA ILE A 187 -4.28 -4.09 -25.03
C ILE A 187 -4.36 -2.67 -25.58
N ASN A 188 -3.73 -2.48 -26.71
CA ASN A 188 -3.91 -1.26 -27.50
C ASN A 188 -5.35 -1.31 -28.06
N PHE A 189 -6.25 -0.57 -27.43
CA PHE A 189 -7.52 -0.20 -28.05
C PHE A 189 -7.22 0.94 -29.03
N TYR A 190 -7.24 0.64 -30.32
CA TYR A 190 -7.36 1.62 -31.39
C TYR A 190 -8.84 1.97 -31.59
#